data_2027db5ed841ff1ad056482f0a1e6772
#
_entry.id   2027db5ed841ff1ad056482f0a1e6772
#
_cell.length_a   1.000
_cell.length_b   1.000
_cell.length_c   1.000
_cell.angle_alpha   90.00
_cell.angle_beta   90.00
_cell.angle_gamma   90.00
#
_symmetry.space_group_name_H-M   'P 1'
#
loop_
_entity.id
_entity.type
_entity.pdbx_description
1 polymer ?
#
loop_
_entity_poly.entity_id
_entity_poly.type
_entity_poly.pdbx_seq_one_letter_code
_entity_poly.pdbx_strand_id
1 'polypeptide(L)'
;LNIPKPLAFPGHRVAAQSGRPTCTVASSPYYFPLSERQETAARAWLDEDDQSACCQMKTAASVIFIREGHDGLETFLTYRTTPGSPLGRVSFPGGVSEPGDHEPIGWYGPTPSQWAVKLGHDDVVAARSAVIAAIRESFEEVGVLFAGPTDQDTVEYTEASETMNSREAIAGHELGFIDYLKRAGLKVRTDLLKPIGRWQTPDFSHRRFDTHFFASVVPVGQRPKLLTSKGQWGRWVSAGSLVGNRDPTALGDEIGLEDTVGKTISQLVTPGTLFLLEAISACPTTIAFLTKKRRVHVKKPELVEKDGQLMLAFDPPRDAVRTRDKGA
;
A
#
# COMPACT_ATOMS: atom_id res chain seq x y z
N LEU A 1 34.60 -20.67 -14.60
CA LEU A 1 33.46 -20.60 -13.66
C LEU A 1 32.36 -19.79 -14.33
N ASN A 2 31.38 -20.50 -14.90
CA ASN A 2 30.22 -19.91 -15.57
C ASN A 2 29.18 -19.52 -14.50
N ILE A 3 28.89 -18.22 -14.41
CA ILE A 3 27.75 -17.69 -13.64
C ILE A 3 26.53 -17.85 -14.53
N PRO A 4 25.47 -18.56 -14.10
CA PRO A 4 24.22 -18.64 -14.87
C PRO A 4 23.48 -17.31 -14.84
N LYS A 5 23.06 -16.83 -16.02
CA LYS A 5 22.24 -15.64 -16.20
C LYS A 5 20.85 -15.82 -15.52
N PRO A 6 20.28 -14.75 -14.94
CA PRO A 6 18.92 -14.80 -14.41
C PRO A 6 17.92 -15.01 -15.54
N LEU A 7 16.87 -15.78 -15.24
CA LEU A 7 15.75 -16.02 -16.13
C LEU A 7 15.03 -14.68 -16.37
N ALA A 8 15.07 -14.20 -17.62
CA ALA A 8 14.34 -13.03 -18.06
C ALA A 8 12.86 -13.37 -18.22
N PHE A 9 12.01 -12.61 -17.55
CA PHE A 9 10.60 -12.56 -17.89
C PHE A 9 10.41 -12.00 -19.31
N PRO A 10 9.51 -12.53 -20.16
CA PRO A 10 9.36 -12.12 -21.54
C PRO A 10 8.76 -10.70 -21.62
N GLY A 11 9.50 -9.75 -22.17
CA GLY A 11 8.95 -8.47 -22.52
C GLY A 11 9.89 -7.27 -22.66
N HIS A 12 11.01 -7.39 -23.35
CA HIS A 12 11.64 -6.22 -23.96
C HIS A 12 12.30 -6.60 -25.30
N ARG A 13 11.63 -6.28 -26.40
CA ARG A 13 12.32 -6.10 -27.70
C ARG A 13 12.46 -4.62 -27.97
N VAL A 14 13.68 -4.13 -27.99
CA VAL A 14 14.02 -2.80 -28.51
C VAL A 14 14.24 -2.95 -30.01
N ALA A 15 13.40 -2.28 -30.83
CA ALA A 15 13.69 -2.04 -32.24
C ALA A 15 14.06 -0.56 -32.39
N ALA A 16 15.28 -0.30 -32.86
CA ALA A 16 15.76 1.05 -33.14
C ALA A 16 15.17 1.53 -34.48
N GLN A 17 14.44 2.64 -34.45
CA GLN A 17 14.19 3.48 -35.63
C GLN A 17 14.19 4.96 -35.20
N SER A 18 14.91 5.77 -35.99
CA SER A 18 15.13 7.19 -35.84
C SER A 18 13.85 8.01 -36.06
N GLY A 19 13.31 8.52 -34.97
CA GLY A 19 12.23 9.48 -34.90
C GLY A 19 12.04 9.78 -33.42
N ARG A 20 11.95 11.04 -33.00
CA ARG A 20 11.77 11.42 -31.58
C ARG A 20 10.70 10.53 -30.96
N PRO A 21 11.02 9.64 -30.00
CA PRO A 21 10.03 8.79 -29.41
C PRO A 21 9.21 9.60 -28.39
N THR A 22 7.97 9.86 -28.70
CA THR A 22 6.94 9.94 -27.67
C THR A 22 6.85 8.53 -27.10
N CYS A 23 7.54 8.28 -26.00
CA CYS A 23 7.59 6.96 -25.37
C CYS A 23 6.26 6.70 -24.67
N THR A 24 5.24 6.31 -25.44
CA THR A 24 4.11 5.52 -24.97
C THR A 24 4.60 4.07 -24.92
N VAL A 25 5.29 3.70 -23.85
CA VAL A 25 5.50 2.30 -23.51
C VAL A 25 4.12 1.75 -23.18
N ALA A 26 3.54 1.01 -24.10
CA ALA A 26 2.42 0.13 -23.77
C ALA A 26 2.99 -0.89 -22.78
N SER A 27 2.81 -0.62 -21.49
CA SER A 27 3.13 -1.58 -20.43
C SER A 27 2.23 -2.79 -20.67
N SER A 28 2.82 -3.98 -20.76
CA SER A 28 2.03 -5.21 -20.77
C SER A 28 1.15 -5.24 -19.51
N PRO A 29 -0.12 -5.65 -19.63
CA PRO A 29 -1.01 -5.69 -18.49
C PRO A 29 -0.47 -6.64 -17.43
N TYR A 30 -0.62 -6.24 -16.15
CA TYR A 30 -0.30 -7.09 -15.01
C TYR A 30 -1.47 -8.01 -14.72
N TYR A 31 -1.20 -9.31 -14.57
CA TYR A 31 -2.20 -10.33 -14.24
C TYR A 31 -1.89 -10.95 -12.88
N PHE A 32 -2.93 -11.05 -12.04
CA PHE A 32 -2.85 -11.66 -10.71
C PHE A 32 -3.88 -12.77 -10.59
N PRO A 33 -3.50 -13.94 -10.10
CA PRO A 33 -4.44 -15.02 -9.84
C PRO A 33 -5.40 -14.62 -8.72
N LEU A 34 -6.64 -15.07 -8.81
CA LEU A 34 -7.60 -14.98 -7.72
C LEU A 34 -7.32 -16.05 -6.68
N SER A 35 -7.49 -15.71 -5.39
CA SER A 35 -7.66 -16.74 -4.37
C SER A 35 -9.01 -17.45 -4.54
N GLU A 36 -9.17 -18.65 -4.03
CA GLU A 36 -10.43 -19.42 -4.09
C GLU A 36 -11.64 -18.59 -3.64
N ARG A 37 -11.48 -17.85 -2.53
CA ARG A 37 -12.53 -16.96 -2.03
C ARG A 37 -12.87 -15.83 -3.00
N GLN A 38 -11.85 -15.23 -3.62
CA GLN A 38 -12.04 -14.19 -4.62
C GLN A 38 -12.66 -14.75 -5.89
N GLU A 39 -12.29 -15.94 -6.31
CA GLU A 39 -12.87 -16.59 -7.48
C GLU A 39 -14.35 -16.90 -7.25
N THR A 40 -14.71 -17.45 -6.08
CA THR A 40 -16.13 -17.69 -5.71
C THR A 40 -16.92 -16.37 -5.74
N ALA A 41 -16.40 -15.29 -5.15
CA ALA A 41 -17.06 -14.00 -5.16
C ALA A 41 -17.16 -13.41 -6.58
N ALA A 42 -16.13 -13.55 -7.40
CA ALA A 42 -16.12 -13.07 -8.77
C ALA A 42 -17.13 -13.81 -9.66
N ARG A 43 -17.26 -15.13 -9.51
CA ARG A 43 -18.26 -15.93 -10.24
C ARG A 43 -19.67 -15.54 -9.82
N ALA A 44 -19.95 -15.44 -8.51
CA ALA A 44 -21.25 -14.99 -8.01
C ALA A 44 -21.61 -13.61 -8.57
N TRP A 45 -20.66 -12.66 -8.55
CA TRP A 45 -20.88 -11.31 -9.09
C TRP A 45 -21.13 -11.29 -10.60
N LEU A 46 -20.51 -12.21 -11.37
CA LEU A 46 -20.76 -12.34 -12.81
C LEU A 46 -22.14 -12.90 -13.12
N ASP A 47 -22.70 -13.70 -12.19
CA ASP A 47 -24.04 -14.32 -12.34
C ASP A 47 -25.16 -13.39 -11.83
N GLU A 48 -24.85 -12.33 -11.08
CA GLU A 48 -25.85 -11.36 -10.62
C GLU A 48 -26.35 -10.47 -11.76
N ASP A 49 -27.68 -10.32 -11.87
CA ASP A 49 -28.32 -9.46 -12.89
C ASP A 49 -28.15 -7.98 -12.59
N ASP A 50 -28.08 -7.61 -11.30
CA ASP A 50 -27.85 -6.23 -10.86
C ASP A 50 -26.48 -6.09 -10.17
N GLN A 51 -25.50 -5.62 -10.94
CA GLN A 51 -24.15 -5.31 -10.46
C GLN A 51 -24.06 -3.92 -9.77
N SER A 52 -25.17 -3.20 -9.66
CA SER A 52 -25.22 -1.84 -9.09
C SER A 52 -25.19 -1.80 -7.56
N ALA A 53 -25.49 -2.90 -6.89
CA ALA A 53 -25.47 -3.03 -5.43
C ALA A 53 -24.04 -3.03 -4.87
N CYS A 54 -23.29 -1.97 -5.16
CA CYS A 54 -21.91 -1.83 -4.78
C CYS A 54 -21.80 -1.31 -3.35
N CYS A 55 -21.17 -2.06 -2.45
CA CYS A 55 -20.83 -1.60 -1.09
C CYS A 55 -20.11 -0.25 -1.13
N GLN A 56 -20.43 0.63 -0.18
CA GLN A 56 -19.75 1.92 -0.03
C GLN A 56 -18.24 1.72 0.10
N MET A 57 -17.48 2.45 -0.71
CA MET A 57 -16.02 2.41 -0.70
C MET A 57 -15.49 3.16 0.53
N LYS A 58 -14.63 2.50 1.32
CA LYS A 58 -13.97 3.10 2.49
C LYS A 58 -12.59 3.61 2.11
N THR A 59 -12.24 4.79 2.59
CA THR A 59 -10.89 5.33 2.46
C THR A 59 -9.93 4.53 3.34
N ALA A 60 -8.77 4.17 2.79
CA ALA A 60 -7.68 3.54 3.52
C ALA A 60 -6.36 4.21 3.16
N ALA A 61 -5.38 4.10 4.05
CA ALA A 61 -4.06 4.67 3.83
C ALA A 61 -2.96 3.73 4.32
N SER A 62 -1.82 3.75 3.66
CA SER A 62 -0.67 2.93 4.01
C SER A 62 0.63 3.69 3.78
N VAL A 63 1.64 3.45 4.64
CA VAL A 63 2.95 4.08 4.55
C VAL A 63 4.04 3.07 4.26
N ILE A 64 4.73 3.28 3.17
CA ILE A 64 5.92 2.56 2.74
C ILE A 64 7.11 3.19 3.45
N PHE A 65 7.59 2.58 4.53
CA PHE A 65 8.88 2.94 5.11
C PHE A 65 9.98 2.37 4.23
N ILE A 66 10.94 3.21 3.88
CA ILE A 66 12.01 2.82 2.97
C ILE A 66 13.37 3.24 3.55
N ARG A 67 14.37 2.39 3.37
CA ARG A 67 15.76 2.67 3.75
C ARG A 67 16.74 1.95 2.81
N GLU A 68 17.99 2.38 2.84
CA GLU A 68 19.10 1.61 2.24
C GLU A 68 19.34 0.34 3.04
N GLY A 69 19.41 -0.81 2.38
CA GLY A 69 19.80 -2.10 2.94
C GLY A 69 21.07 -2.61 2.30
N HIS A 70 21.54 -3.79 2.75
CA HIS A 70 22.75 -4.42 2.21
C HIS A 70 22.55 -4.83 0.74
N ASP A 71 21.38 -5.36 0.40
CA ASP A 71 21.06 -5.92 -0.92
C ASP A 71 20.01 -5.06 -1.66
N GLY A 72 20.16 -3.73 -1.60
CA GLY A 72 19.25 -2.78 -2.20
C GLY A 72 18.27 -2.16 -1.20
N LEU A 73 17.17 -1.62 -1.69
CA LEU A 73 16.19 -0.96 -0.84
C LEU A 73 15.39 -1.95 0.00
N GLU A 74 15.27 -1.62 1.29
CA GLU A 74 14.43 -2.33 2.23
C GLU A 74 13.16 -1.54 2.53
N THR A 75 12.09 -2.28 2.82
CA THR A 75 10.82 -1.73 3.32
C THR A 75 10.34 -2.50 4.53
N PHE A 76 9.55 -1.85 5.40
CA PHE A 76 8.97 -2.51 6.57
C PHE A 76 7.63 -3.11 6.21
N LEU A 77 7.48 -4.42 6.38
CA LEU A 77 6.21 -5.14 6.19
C LEU A 77 5.70 -5.69 7.51
N THR A 78 4.37 -5.82 7.58
CA THR A 78 3.66 -6.40 8.72
C THR A 78 2.75 -7.54 8.28
N TYR A 79 2.61 -8.57 9.10
CA TYR A 79 1.60 -9.60 8.93
C TYR A 79 0.36 -9.26 9.76
N ARG A 80 -0.80 -9.35 9.14
CA ARG A 80 -2.10 -9.04 9.73
C ARG A 80 -2.87 -10.31 10.06
N THR A 81 -3.23 -10.45 11.33
CA THR A 81 -4.05 -11.56 11.81
C THR A 81 -5.52 -11.43 11.37
N THR A 82 -6.00 -10.21 11.16
CA THR A 82 -7.41 -9.97 10.81
C THR A 82 -7.69 -10.31 9.35
N PRO A 83 -8.57 -11.30 9.05
CA PRO A 83 -8.98 -11.63 7.70
C PRO A 83 -9.71 -10.46 7.03
N GLY A 84 -9.48 -10.28 5.72
CA GLY A 84 -10.20 -9.28 4.92
C GLY A 84 -9.70 -7.83 5.10
N SER A 85 -8.45 -7.66 5.52
CA SER A 85 -7.76 -6.37 5.47
C SER A 85 -7.72 -5.85 4.02
N PRO A 86 -7.92 -4.53 3.80
CA PRO A 86 -7.78 -3.91 2.48
C PRO A 86 -6.37 -4.07 1.90
N LEU A 87 -5.40 -4.31 2.77
CA LEU A 87 -3.98 -4.35 2.42
C LEU A 87 -3.44 -5.78 2.25
N GLY A 88 -4.28 -6.82 2.43
CA GLY A 88 -3.85 -8.23 2.35
C GLY A 88 -3.35 -8.78 3.69
N ARG A 89 -2.76 -9.99 3.66
CA ARG A 89 -2.18 -10.64 4.83
C ARG A 89 -0.83 -10.04 5.21
N VAL A 90 -0.01 -9.79 4.22
CA VAL A 90 1.27 -9.10 4.38
C VAL A 90 1.21 -7.78 3.63
N SER A 91 1.57 -6.69 4.28
CA SER A 91 1.45 -5.35 3.71
C SER A 91 2.39 -4.36 4.37
N PHE A 92 2.48 -3.20 3.77
CA PHE A 92 3.01 -2.02 4.47
C PHE A 92 2.07 -1.61 5.61
N PRO A 93 2.57 -0.99 6.69
CA PRO A 93 1.73 -0.44 7.76
C PRO A 93 0.64 0.48 7.23
N GLY A 94 -0.57 0.36 7.76
CA GLY A 94 -1.71 1.17 7.34
C GLY A 94 -3.06 0.53 7.66
N GLY A 95 -4.14 1.26 7.44
CA GLY A 95 -5.50 0.80 7.72
C GLY A 95 -6.57 1.71 7.15
N VAL A 96 -7.77 1.58 7.68
CA VAL A 96 -8.96 2.30 7.22
C VAL A 96 -9.05 3.64 7.95
N SER A 97 -9.45 4.69 7.22
CA SER A 97 -9.77 5.99 7.83
C SER A 97 -10.94 5.87 8.80
N GLU A 98 -10.83 6.57 9.92
CA GLU A 98 -11.82 6.62 10.99
C GLU A 98 -12.47 8.01 11.11
N PRO A 99 -13.62 8.12 11.77
CA PRO A 99 -14.26 9.42 11.98
C PRO A 99 -13.35 10.44 12.66
N GLY A 100 -12.50 10.02 13.60
CA GLY A 100 -11.51 10.87 14.27
C GLY A 100 -10.49 11.52 13.33
N ASP A 101 -10.21 10.92 12.17
CA ASP A 101 -9.28 11.48 11.18
C ASP A 101 -9.80 12.76 10.51
N HIS A 102 -11.09 13.07 10.69
CA HIS A 102 -11.70 14.31 10.21
C HIS A 102 -11.58 15.47 11.21
N GLU A 103 -11.15 15.22 12.44
CA GLU A 103 -11.03 16.25 13.46
C GLU A 103 -9.94 17.29 13.14
N PRO A 104 -10.15 18.56 13.52
CA PRO A 104 -9.15 19.60 13.33
C PRO A 104 -7.88 19.34 14.13
N ILE A 105 -6.73 19.45 13.48
CA ILE A 105 -5.39 19.35 14.07
C ILE A 105 -4.43 20.31 13.40
N GLY A 106 -3.43 20.77 14.14
CA GLY A 106 -2.32 21.53 13.61
C GLY A 106 -1.54 20.73 12.56
N TRP A 107 -1.04 21.42 11.55
CA TRP A 107 -0.58 20.81 10.30
C TRP A 107 0.64 21.54 9.74
N TYR A 108 1.70 20.80 9.43
CA TYR A 108 2.86 21.27 8.68
C TYR A 108 2.93 20.59 7.31
N GLY A 109 3.36 21.33 6.30
CA GLY A 109 3.49 20.84 4.94
C GLY A 109 2.35 21.25 4.01
N PRO A 110 2.12 20.53 2.91
CA PRO A 110 1.11 20.88 1.91
C PRO A 110 -0.28 21.00 2.52
N THR A 111 -1.03 22.02 2.14
CA THR A 111 -2.42 22.21 2.60
C THR A 111 -3.33 21.04 2.18
N PRO A 112 -4.49 20.83 2.84
CA PRO A 112 -5.45 19.80 2.43
C PRO A 112 -5.84 19.88 0.95
N SER A 113 -6.04 21.09 0.39
CA SER A 113 -6.31 21.28 -1.04
C SER A 113 -5.13 20.89 -1.92
N GLN A 114 -3.89 21.19 -1.50
CA GLN A 114 -2.70 20.73 -2.21
C GLN A 114 -2.53 19.20 -2.14
N TRP A 115 -2.92 18.59 -1.02
CA TRP A 115 -2.94 17.14 -0.91
C TRP A 115 -4.00 16.50 -1.81
N ALA A 116 -5.20 17.09 -1.93
CA ALA A 116 -6.21 16.63 -2.87
C ALA A 116 -5.67 16.56 -4.30
N VAL A 117 -5.00 17.64 -4.76
CA VAL A 117 -4.34 17.66 -6.08
C VAL A 117 -3.26 16.59 -6.20
N LYS A 118 -2.40 16.43 -5.17
CA LYS A 118 -1.31 15.43 -5.17
C LYS A 118 -1.82 13.98 -5.21
N LEU A 119 -2.96 13.72 -4.58
CA LEU A 119 -3.59 12.39 -4.49
C LEU A 119 -4.56 12.11 -5.65
N GLY A 120 -4.75 13.09 -6.56
CA GLY A 120 -5.74 12.96 -7.63
C GLY A 120 -7.15 12.76 -7.08
N HIS A 121 -7.53 13.57 -6.07
CA HIS A 121 -8.80 13.48 -5.37
C HIS A 121 -9.59 14.77 -5.55
N ASP A 122 -10.87 14.67 -5.90
CA ASP A 122 -11.74 15.84 -6.03
C ASP A 122 -12.26 16.33 -4.66
N ASP A 123 -12.34 15.43 -3.67
CA ASP A 123 -12.77 15.72 -2.31
C ASP A 123 -11.57 16.03 -1.39
N VAL A 124 -11.49 17.29 -0.96
CA VAL A 124 -10.43 17.78 -0.06
C VAL A 124 -10.53 17.14 1.34
N VAL A 125 -11.74 16.84 1.80
CA VAL A 125 -11.97 16.23 3.12
C VAL A 125 -11.47 14.79 3.11
N ALA A 126 -11.81 14.02 2.09
CA ALA A 126 -11.34 12.64 1.93
C ALA A 126 -9.80 12.58 1.76
N ALA A 127 -9.22 13.51 0.98
CA ALA A 127 -7.77 13.60 0.82
C ALA A 127 -7.06 13.91 2.15
N ARG A 128 -7.62 14.85 2.95
CA ARG A 128 -7.10 15.16 4.28
C ARG A 128 -7.18 13.96 5.22
N SER A 129 -8.34 13.30 5.26
CA SER A 129 -8.55 12.12 6.08
C SER A 129 -7.59 10.98 5.73
N ALA A 130 -7.31 10.74 4.44
CA ALA A 130 -6.32 9.75 4.01
C ALA A 130 -4.91 10.06 4.54
N VAL A 131 -4.51 11.34 4.56
CA VAL A 131 -3.20 11.76 5.10
C VAL A 131 -3.14 11.56 6.62
N ILE A 132 -4.18 11.93 7.35
CA ILE A 132 -4.24 11.72 8.80
C ILE A 132 -4.27 10.23 9.13
N ALA A 133 -5.09 9.43 8.43
CA ALA A 133 -5.12 7.98 8.59
C ALA A 133 -3.73 7.35 8.38
N ALA A 134 -2.98 7.79 7.37
CA ALA A 134 -1.61 7.31 7.13
C ALA A 134 -0.70 7.56 8.35
N ILE A 135 -0.78 8.75 8.95
CA ILE A 135 0.03 9.12 10.11
C ILE A 135 -0.42 8.36 11.36
N ARG A 136 -1.73 8.26 11.59
CA ARG A 136 -2.30 7.52 12.72
C ARG A 136 -1.93 6.05 12.67
N GLU A 137 -2.16 5.40 11.54
CA GLU A 137 -1.87 3.97 11.36
C GLU A 137 -0.37 3.65 11.47
N SER A 138 0.50 4.55 10.99
CA SER A 138 1.94 4.42 11.18
C SER A 138 2.32 4.44 12.66
N PHE A 139 1.66 5.28 13.45
CA PHE A 139 1.90 5.33 14.89
C PHE A 139 1.30 4.12 15.60
N GLU A 140 0.05 3.78 15.33
CA GLU A 140 -0.63 2.65 15.96
C GLU A 140 0.08 1.32 15.70
N GLU A 141 0.33 1.00 14.43
CA GLU A 141 0.86 -0.31 14.09
C GLU A 141 2.34 -0.48 14.41
N VAL A 142 3.15 0.54 14.05
CA VAL A 142 4.60 0.38 14.11
C VAL A 142 5.32 1.47 14.92
N GLY A 143 4.60 2.36 15.59
CA GLY A 143 5.16 3.36 16.50
C GLY A 143 5.92 4.49 15.80
N VAL A 144 5.76 4.67 14.50
CA VAL A 144 6.37 5.79 13.78
C VAL A 144 5.40 6.95 13.72
N LEU A 145 5.76 8.05 14.38
CA LEU A 145 4.93 9.24 14.52
C LEU A 145 5.45 10.38 13.66
N PHE A 146 4.70 10.72 12.62
CA PHE A 146 4.94 11.91 11.81
C PHE A 146 4.28 13.14 12.43
N ALA A 147 4.79 13.57 13.57
CA ALA A 147 4.35 14.78 14.26
C ALA A 147 5.52 15.43 15.01
N GLY A 148 5.40 16.71 15.27
CA GLY A 148 6.41 17.46 16.00
C GLY A 148 5.85 18.78 16.53
N PRO A 149 6.57 19.43 17.47
CA PRO A 149 6.21 20.73 18.01
C PRO A 149 6.41 21.87 17.01
N THR A 150 7.35 21.70 16.08
CA THR A 150 7.68 22.67 15.03
C THR A 150 7.68 22.02 13.63
N ASP A 151 7.86 22.82 12.59
CA ASP A 151 8.00 22.36 11.20
C ASP A 151 9.40 21.81 10.87
N GLN A 152 10.32 21.83 11.82
CA GLN A 152 11.69 21.30 11.68
C GLN A 152 11.91 20.03 12.50
N ASP A 153 11.17 19.89 13.60
CA ASP A 153 11.37 18.80 14.55
C ASP A 153 10.30 17.71 14.38
N THR A 154 10.67 16.50 14.75
CA THR A 154 9.77 15.37 14.97
C THR A 154 9.95 14.85 16.39
N VAL A 155 8.93 14.18 16.91
CA VAL A 155 9.06 13.45 18.17
C VAL A 155 10.16 12.41 18.02
N GLU A 156 11.09 12.40 18.95
CA GLU A 156 12.10 11.35 19.10
C GLU A 156 11.63 10.34 20.16
N TYR A 157 12.20 9.14 20.13
CA TYR A 157 12.01 8.13 21.19
C TYR A 157 10.54 7.76 21.48
N THR A 158 9.81 7.36 20.44
CA THR A 158 8.42 6.88 20.57
C THR A 158 8.29 5.55 21.36
N GLU A 159 9.39 4.99 21.86
CA GLU A 159 9.43 3.78 22.69
C GLU A 159 9.34 4.08 24.21
N ALA A 160 9.25 5.34 24.63
CA ALA A 160 9.04 5.68 26.03
C ALA A 160 7.72 5.07 26.55
N SER A 161 7.70 4.64 27.81
CA SER A 161 6.56 3.92 28.40
C SER A 161 5.24 4.71 28.30
N GLU A 162 5.27 6.02 28.48
CA GLU A 162 4.09 6.89 28.37
C GLU A 162 3.56 6.92 26.93
N THR A 163 4.45 7.03 25.94
CA THR A 163 4.10 6.98 24.52
C THR A 163 3.56 5.61 24.13
N MET A 164 4.14 4.54 24.66
CA MET A 164 3.67 3.17 24.41
C MET A 164 2.27 2.94 24.98
N ASN A 165 2.00 3.43 26.21
CA ASN A 165 0.67 3.35 26.82
C ASN A 165 -0.36 4.14 26.00
N SER A 166 0.00 5.34 25.55
CA SER A 166 -0.87 6.14 24.68
C SER A 166 -1.14 5.45 23.34
N ARG A 167 -0.13 4.80 22.77
CA ARG A 167 -0.22 4.05 21.52
C ARG A 167 -1.17 2.85 21.66
N GLU A 168 -1.07 2.08 22.76
CA GLU A 168 -1.99 0.97 23.07
C GLU A 168 -3.43 1.48 23.24
N ALA A 169 -3.62 2.59 23.97
CA ALA A 169 -4.95 3.18 24.17
C ALA A 169 -5.56 3.70 22.84
N ILE A 170 -4.75 4.26 21.95
CA ILE A 170 -5.20 4.68 20.61
C ILE A 170 -5.58 3.44 19.79
N ALA A 171 -4.72 2.42 19.77
CA ALA A 171 -4.95 1.17 19.05
C ALA A 171 -6.18 0.39 19.56
N GLY A 172 -6.53 0.57 20.84
CA GLY A 172 -7.72 0.04 21.49
C GLY A 172 -8.96 0.93 21.37
N HIS A 173 -8.89 2.09 20.69
CA HIS A 173 -9.95 3.11 20.59
C HIS A 173 -10.38 3.72 21.93
N GLU A 174 -9.55 3.65 22.96
CA GLU A 174 -9.77 4.26 24.28
C GLU A 174 -9.35 5.74 24.30
N LEU A 175 -8.42 6.12 23.43
CA LEU A 175 -7.92 7.48 23.24
C LEU A 175 -7.96 7.86 21.76
N GLY A 176 -8.53 9.04 21.44
CA GLY A 176 -8.49 9.59 20.10
C GLY A 176 -7.06 10.01 19.70
N PHE A 177 -6.61 9.64 18.50
CA PHE A 177 -5.28 10.03 18.01
C PHE A 177 -5.08 11.55 17.97
N ILE A 178 -6.09 12.28 17.53
CA ILE A 178 -6.06 13.75 17.48
C ILE A 178 -6.02 14.37 18.89
N ASP A 179 -6.73 13.78 19.84
CA ASP A 179 -6.68 14.23 21.25
C ASP A 179 -5.32 13.99 21.88
N TYR A 180 -4.69 12.85 21.56
CA TYR A 180 -3.32 12.60 21.99
C TYR A 180 -2.36 13.69 21.47
N LEU A 181 -2.41 14.01 20.18
CA LEU A 181 -1.57 15.03 19.58
C LEU A 181 -1.82 16.41 20.20
N LYS A 182 -3.09 16.79 20.41
CA LYS A 182 -3.45 18.07 21.05
C LYS A 182 -2.90 18.17 22.48
N ARG A 183 -3.06 17.12 23.30
CA ARG A 183 -2.53 17.06 24.68
C ARG A 183 -1.00 17.14 24.72
N ALA A 184 -0.34 16.52 23.76
CA ALA A 184 1.12 16.56 23.63
C ALA A 184 1.65 17.85 22.98
N GLY A 185 0.79 18.78 22.55
CA GLY A 185 1.20 20.02 21.86
C GLY A 185 1.81 19.78 20.47
N LEU A 186 1.44 18.68 19.82
CA LEU A 186 2.03 18.23 18.55
C LEU A 186 1.15 18.61 17.36
N LYS A 187 1.79 18.85 16.23
CA LYS A 187 1.17 19.03 14.92
C LYS A 187 1.68 17.95 13.96
N VAL A 188 0.84 17.52 13.03
CA VAL A 188 1.23 16.52 12.03
C VAL A 188 2.21 17.07 11.02
N ARG A 189 3.23 16.27 10.67
CA ARG A 189 4.32 16.56 9.73
C ARG A 189 4.05 15.90 8.38
N THR A 190 3.06 16.42 7.66
CA THR A 190 2.65 15.85 6.37
C THR A 190 3.65 16.08 5.26
N ASP A 191 4.56 17.04 5.42
CA ASP A 191 5.68 17.32 4.54
C ASP A 191 6.65 16.13 4.38
N LEU A 192 6.69 15.25 5.38
CA LEU A 192 7.53 14.04 5.37
C LEU A 192 6.95 12.93 4.49
N LEU A 193 5.67 12.99 4.15
CA LEU A 193 5.01 11.99 3.31
C LEU A 193 5.15 12.32 1.81
N LYS A 194 5.36 11.30 0.99
CA LYS A 194 5.35 11.39 -0.47
C LYS A 194 4.23 10.52 -1.02
N PRO A 195 3.29 11.04 -1.81
CA PRO A 195 2.24 10.23 -2.43
C PRO A 195 2.86 9.32 -3.50
N ILE A 196 2.55 8.03 -3.44
CA ILE A 196 3.12 7.02 -4.33
C ILE A 196 2.09 6.45 -5.29
N GLY A 197 0.88 6.18 -4.81
CA GLY A 197 -0.16 5.58 -5.63
C GLY A 197 -1.52 5.55 -4.94
N ARG A 198 -2.56 5.24 -5.69
CA ARG A 198 -3.94 5.09 -5.22
C ARG A 198 -4.55 3.86 -5.88
N TRP A 199 -5.09 2.94 -5.07
CA TRP A 199 -5.62 1.68 -5.52
C TRP A 199 -7.03 1.47 -5.01
N GLN A 200 -7.91 1.07 -5.90
CA GLN A 200 -9.28 0.70 -5.55
C GLN A 200 -9.45 -0.81 -5.66
N THR A 201 -10.20 -1.39 -4.74
CA THR A 201 -10.56 -2.81 -4.83
C THR A 201 -11.47 -3.05 -6.03
N PRO A 202 -11.41 -4.25 -6.66
CA PRO A 202 -12.29 -4.64 -7.75
C PRO A 202 -13.78 -4.56 -7.37
N ASP A 203 -14.67 -4.40 -8.36
CA ASP A 203 -16.10 -4.21 -8.12
C ASP A 203 -16.80 -5.42 -7.49
N PHE A 204 -16.35 -6.64 -7.76
CA PHE A 204 -16.91 -7.86 -7.18
C PHE A 204 -16.57 -8.06 -5.69
N SER A 205 -15.75 -7.18 -5.12
CA SER A 205 -15.33 -7.32 -3.72
C SER A 205 -16.43 -6.90 -2.76
N HIS A 206 -16.80 -7.77 -1.80
CA HIS A 206 -17.78 -7.45 -0.76
C HIS A 206 -17.36 -6.29 0.16
N ARG A 207 -16.05 -6.07 0.31
CA ARG A 207 -15.49 -4.91 1.02
C ARG A 207 -14.67 -4.10 0.03
N ARG A 208 -15.03 -2.84 -0.13
CA ARG A 208 -14.38 -1.95 -1.08
C ARG A 208 -13.59 -0.87 -0.38
N PHE A 209 -12.37 -0.67 -0.88
CA PHE A 209 -11.43 0.29 -0.33
C PHE A 209 -10.81 1.13 -1.45
N ASP A 210 -10.62 2.41 -1.13
CA ASP A 210 -9.81 3.35 -1.89
C ASP A 210 -8.55 3.63 -1.07
N THR A 211 -7.47 2.93 -1.40
CA THR A 211 -6.25 2.90 -0.61
C THR A 211 -5.21 3.86 -1.18
N HIS A 212 -4.79 4.80 -0.35
CA HIS A 212 -3.73 5.77 -0.65
C HIS A 212 -2.40 5.28 -0.09
N PHE A 213 -1.40 5.14 -0.96
CA PHE A 213 -0.04 4.75 -0.59
C PHE A 213 0.86 5.97 -0.53
N PHE A 214 1.51 6.13 0.62
CA PHE A 214 2.54 7.14 0.86
C PHE A 214 3.88 6.46 1.07
N ALA A 215 4.98 7.17 0.86
CA ALA A 215 6.30 6.71 1.25
C ALA A 215 7.00 7.74 2.11
N SER A 216 7.84 7.27 3.01
CA SER A 216 8.70 8.09 3.85
C SER A 216 9.92 7.30 4.32
N VAL A 217 10.96 8.02 4.73
CA VAL A 217 11.96 7.47 5.65
C VAL A 217 11.42 7.57 7.07
N VAL A 218 11.93 6.72 7.95
CA VAL A 218 11.61 6.82 9.37
C VAL A 218 12.29 8.08 9.94
N PRO A 219 11.59 8.91 10.71
CA PRO A 219 12.18 10.08 11.35
C PRO A 219 13.35 9.69 12.26
N VAL A 220 14.32 10.60 12.38
CA VAL A 220 15.49 10.40 13.24
C VAL A 220 15.06 10.11 14.69
N GLY A 221 15.74 9.17 15.32
CA GLY A 221 15.44 8.76 16.71
C GLY A 221 14.30 7.75 16.84
N GLN A 222 13.49 7.53 15.78
CA GLN A 222 12.40 6.55 15.80
C GLN A 222 12.80 5.21 15.19
N ARG A 223 12.14 4.12 15.61
CA ARG A 223 12.33 2.77 15.07
C ARG A 223 10.98 2.09 14.88
N PRO A 224 10.66 1.57 13.69
CA PRO A 224 9.45 0.79 13.50
C PRO A 224 9.48 -0.48 14.35
N LYS A 225 8.45 -0.65 15.16
CA LYS A 225 8.24 -1.82 15.99
C LYS A 225 6.76 -2.15 16.02
N LEU A 226 6.40 -3.34 15.51
CA LEU A 226 5.02 -3.77 15.48
C LEU A 226 4.46 -3.83 16.91
N LEU A 227 3.25 -3.30 17.08
CA LEU A 227 2.49 -3.43 18.31
C LEU A 227 1.97 -4.87 18.44
N THR A 228 2.15 -5.51 19.60
CA THR A 228 1.80 -6.92 19.80
C THR A 228 0.31 -7.17 19.61
N SER A 229 -0.55 -6.20 19.97
CA SER A 229 -2.00 -6.27 19.75
C SER A 229 -2.41 -6.16 18.27
N LYS A 230 -1.55 -5.62 17.39
CA LYS A 230 -1.82 -5.43 15.96
C LYS A 230 -1.28 -6.56 15.07
N GLY A 231 -0.32 -7.37 15.55
CA GLY A 231 0.23 -8.46 14.76
C GLY A 231 1.35 -9.23 15.43
N GLN A 232 1.80 -10.30 14.78
CA GLN A 232 2.81 -11.22 15.29
C GLN A 232 4.15 -11.14 14.54
N TRP A 233 4.16 -10.59 13.32
CA TRP A 233 5.35 -10.45 12.51
C TRP A 233 5.40 -9.06 11.87
N GLY A 234 6.55 -8.40 12.00
CA GLY A 234 6.83 -7.12 11.36
C GLY A 234 8.34 -6.93 11.26
N ARG A 235 8.86 -6.75 10.02
CA ARG A 235 10.31 -6.67 9.76
C ARG A 235 10.64 -5.77 8.58
N TRP A 236 11.87 -5.31 8.57
CA TRP A 236 12.53 -4.80 7.38
C TRP A 236 12.87 -5.96 6.46
N VAL A 237 12.51 -5.84 5.20
CA VAL A 237 12.73 -6.85 4.17
C VAL A 237 13.30 -6.19 2.91
N SER A 238 14.25 -6.85 2.25
CA SER A 238 14.75 -6.40 0.95
C SER A 238 13.66 -6.59 -0.11
N ALA A 239 13.24 -5.49 -0.75
CA ALA A 239 12.25 -5.57 -1.83
C ALA A 239 12.77 -6.38 -3.01
N GLY A 240 14.07 -6.24 -3.33
CA GLY A 240 14.73 -7.00 -4.39
C GLY A 240 14.76 -8.50 -4.10
N SER A 241 15.07 -8.89 -2.86
CA SER A 241 15.06 -10.29 -2.44
C SER A 241 13.67 -10.90 -2.50
N LEU A 242 12.63 -10.16 -2.08
CA LEU A 242 11.26 -10.65 -2.15
C LEU A 242 10.77 -10.89 -3.57
N VAL A 243 11.01 -9.92 -4.46
CA VAL A 243 10.52 -9.99 -5.86
C VAL A 243 11.36 -10.94 -6.71
N GLY A 244 12.68 -10.99 -6.46
CA GLY A 244 13.63 -11.82 -7.22
C GLY A 244 13.90 -13.20 -6.64
N ASN A 245 13.24 -13.59 -5.54
CA ASN A 245 13.48 -14.88 -4.89
C ASN A 245 13.10 -16.04 -5.81
N ARG A 246 14.00 -17.04 -5.90
CA ARG A 246 13.73 -18.28 -6.62
C ARG A 246 12.74 -19.18 -5.90
N ASP A 247 12.70 -19.09 -4.57
CA ASP A 247 11.70 -19.75 -3.74
C ASP A 247 10.51 -18.82 -3.54
N PRO A 248 9.38 -19.07 -4.21
CA PRO A 248 8.22 -18.20 -4.14
C PRO A 248 7.52 -18.23 -2.77
N THR A 249 7.80 -19.23 -1.91
CA THR A 249 7.19 -19.41 -0.59
C THR A 249 8.03 -18.85 0.55
N ALA A 250 9.25 -18.41 0.28
CA ALA A 250 10.21 -17.99 1.30
C ALA A 250 9.66 -16.96 2.30
N LEU A 251 8.84 -16.00 1.86
CA LEU A 251 8.22 -15.03 2.76
C LEU A 251 7.21 -15.69 3.69
N GLY A 252 6.38 -16.57 3.17
CA GLY A 252 5.37 -17.29 3.96
C GLY A 252 6.00 -18.21 5.00
N ASP A 253 7.06 -18.89 4.61
CA ASP A 253 7.84 -19.80 5.46
C ASP A 253 8.63 -19.02 6.53
N GLU A 254 9.17 -17.83 6.20
CA GLU A 254 9.81 -16.95 7.17
C GLU A 254 8.83 -16.43 8.22
N ILE A 255 7.60 -16.09 7.84
CA ILE A 255 6.56 -15.67 8.78
C ILE A 255 6.18 -16.83 9.69
N GLY A 256 6.11 -18.07 9.16
CA GLY A 256 6.00 -19.32 9.91
C GLY A 256 4.65 -19.57 10.57
N LEU A 257 3.59 -18.89 10.13
CA LEU A 257 2.24 -19.10 10.64
C LEU A 257 1.45 -20.08 9.75
N GLU A 258 0.47 -20.77 10.33
CA GLU A 258 -0.29 -21.83 9.67
C GLU A 258 -0.89 -21.38 8.32
N ASP A 259 -1.34 -20.13 8.24
CA ASP A 259 -1.96 -19.56 7.04
C ASP A 259 -0.97 -18.87 6.10
N THR A 260 0.33 -18.92 6.40
CA THR A 260 1.41 -18.34 5.57
C THR A 260 2.40 -19.35 5.03
N VAL A 261 2.67 -20.43 5.78
CA VAL A 261 3.62 -21.48 5.37
C VAL A 261 3.21 -22.10 4.03
N GLY A 262 4.15 -22.21 3.11
CA GLY A 262 3.93 -22.71 1.76
C GLY A 262 3.15 -21.76 0.83
N LYS A 263 2.79 -20.55 1.29
CA LYS A 263 2.10 -19.56 0.47
C LYS A 263 3.10 -18.70 -0.29
N THR A 264 2.80 -18.50 -1.57
CA THR A 264 3.59 -17.60 -2.42
C THR A 264 3.35 -16.13 -2.07
N ILE A 265 4.29 -15.26 -2.43
CA ILE A 265 4.14 -13.81 -2.22
C ILE A 265 2.84 -13.26 -2.83
N SER A 266 2.43 -13.73 -4.00
CA SER A 266 1.18 -13.29 -4.66
C SER A 266 -0.09 -13.75 -3.93
N GLN A 267 -0.01 -14.75 -3.06
CA GLN A 267 -1.10 -15.18 -2.20
C GLN A 267 -1.16 -14.42 -0.88
N LEU A 268 -0.03 -13.86 -0.44
CA LEU A 268 0.10 -13.13 0.83
C LEU A 268 -0.16 -11.63 0.69
N VAL A 269 0.24 -11.04 -0.43
CA VAL A 269 0.13 -9.59 -0.66
C VAL A 269 -0.97 -9.27 -1.68
N THR A 270 -1.46 -8.04 -1.65
CA THR A 270 -2.38 -7.55 -2.69
C THR A 270 -1.62 -7.21 -3.98
N PRO A 271 -2.30 -7.17 -5.15
CA PRO A 271 -1.70 -6.69 -6.40
C PRO A 271 -1.00 -5.33 -6.26
N GLY A 272 -1.61 -4.40 -5.53
CA GLY A 272 -1.02 -3.09 -5.27
C GLY A 272 0.27 -3.15 -4.46
N THR A 273 0.32 -3.99 -3.44
CA THR A 273 1.52 -4.21 -2.63
C THR A 273 2.65 -4.82 -3.45
N LEU A 274 2.35 -5.84 -4.26
CA LEU A 274 3.36 -6.49 -5.12
C LEU A 274 3.93 -5.50 -6.16
N PHE A 275 3.07 -4.75 -6.85
CA PHE A 275 3.48 -3.70 -7.77
C PHE A 275 4.42 -2.67 -7.13
N LEU A 276 4.12 -2.28 -5.88
CA LEU A 276 4.95 -1.32 -5.15
C LEU A 276 6.28 -1.92 -4.71
N LEU A 277 6.31 -3.20 -4.32
CA LEU A 277 7.56 -3.92 -4.02
C LEU A 277 8.46 -4.00 -5.26
N GLU A 278 7.91 -4.28 -6.44
CA GLU A 278 8.64 -4.24 -7.71
C GLU A 278 9.18 -2.84 -8.01
N ALA A 279 8.35 -1.80 -7.78
CA ALA A 279 8.76 -0.42 -7.98
C ALA A 279 9.88 0.03 -7.03
N ILE A 280 9.92 -0.49 -5.80
CA ILE A 280 10.99 -0.27 -4.83
C ILE A 280 12.25 -0.99 -5.28
N SER A 281 12.15 -2.27 -5.65
CA SER A 281 13.30 -3.10 -6.06
C SER A 281 14.00 -2.54 -7.31
N ALA A 282 13.25 -1.88 -8.20
CA ALA A 282 13.78 -1.25 -9.41
C ALA A 282 14.50 0.08 -9.17
N CYS A 283 14.46 0.64 -7.96
CA CYS A 283 15.10 1.92 -7.64
C CYS A 283 16.46 1.71 -6.99
N PRO A 284 17.50 2.47 -7.41
CA PRO A 284 18.84 2.28 -6.87
C PRO A 284 19.04 2.86 -5.47
N THR A 285 18.29 3.90 -5.10
CA THR A 285 18.43 4.58 -3.80
C THR A 285 17.10 5.07 -3.26
N THR A 286 17.04 5.26 -1.93
CA THR A 286 15.90 5.88 -1.23
C THR A 286 15.56 7.25 -1.81
N ILE A 287 16.58 8.08 -2.05
CA ILE A 287 16.39 9.42 -2.63
C ILE A 287 15.75 9.29 -4.02
N ALA A 288 16.25 8.41 -4.87
CA ALA A 288 15.70 8.20 -6.21
C ALA A 288 14.23 7.75 -6.14
N PHE A 289 13.87 6.87 -5.19
CA PHE A 289 12.50 6.43 -5.00
C PHE A 289 11.60 7.57 -4.53
N LEU A 290 12.00 8.33 -3.51
CA LEU A 290 11.17 9.40 -2.91
C LEU A 290 11.04 10.64 -3.79
N THR A 291 12.05 10.97 -4.59
CA THR A 291 12.06 12.18 -5.45
C THR A 291 11.52 11.94 -6.85
N LYS A 292 11.31 10.68 -7.24
CA LYS A 292 10.71 10.34 -8.53
C LYS A 292 9.35 11.02 -8.68
N LYS A 293 9.21 11.86 -9.72
CA LYS A 293 7.93 12.50 -10.03
C LYS A 293 6.91 11.45 -10.43
N ARG A 294 5.80 11.40 -9.70
CA ARG A 294 4.67 10.51 -9.97
C ARG A 294 3.39 11.32 -10.10
N ARG A 295 2.59 10.98 -11.10
CA ARG A 295 1.17 11.36 -11.10
C ARG A 295 0.42 10.22 -10.43
N VAL A 296 -0.29 10.53 -9.35
CA VAL A 296 -1.16 9.56 -8.70
C VAL A 296 -2.44 9.45 -9.53
N HIS A 297 -2.62 8.30 -10.16
CA HIS A 297 -3.87 7.90 -10.81
C HIS A 297 -4.46 6.72 -10.05
N VAL A 298 -5.77 6.65 -10.04
CA VAL A 298 -6.46 5.49 -9.49
C VAL A 298 -6.10 4.26 -10.33
N LYS A 299 -5.59 3.23 -9.66
CA LYS A 299 -5.41 1.89 -10.22
C LYS A 299 -6.50 1.00 -9.64
N LYS A 300 -7.33 0.45 -10.51
CA LYS A 300 -8.40 -0.47 -10.14
C LYS A 300 -8.21 -1.73 -10.96
N PRO A 301 -7.84 -2.86 -10.33
CA PRO A 301 -7.79 -4.12 -11.03
C PRO A 301 -9.18 -4.51 -11.55
N GLU A 302 -9.22 -5.00 -12.76
CA GLU A 302 -10.43 -5.46 -13.43
C GLU A 302 -10.44 -6.97 -13.53
N LEU A 303 -11.64 -7.56 -13.50
CA LEU A 303 -11.81 -8.99 -13.65
C LEU A 303 -11.75 -9.34 -15.15
N VAL A 304 -10.80 -10.20 -15.50
CA VAL A 304 -10.60 -10.68 -16.87
C VAL A 304 -10.55 -12.21 -16.90
N GLU A 305 -10.84 -12.78 -18.05
CA GLU A 305 -10.55 -14.19 -18.33
C GLU A 305 -9.30 -14.30 -19.18
N LYS A 306 -8.36 -15.12 -18.74
CA LYS A 306 -7.13 -15.42 -19.45
C LYS A 306 -6.86 -16.91 -19.38
N ASP A 307 -6.67 -17.54 -20.54
CA ASP A 307 -6.41 -18.97 -20.66
C ASP A 307 -7.43 -19.84 -19.90
N GLY A 308 -8.74 -19.43 -19.91
CA GLY A 308 -9.82 -20.12 -19.23
C GLY A 308 -9.89 -19.90 -17.71
N GLN A 309 -9.03 -19.05 -17.15
CA GLN A 309 -9.00 -18.71 -15.73
C GLN A 309 -9.41 -17.26 -15.47
N LEU A 310 -10.18 -17.02 -14.42
CA LEU A 310 -10.47 -15.67 -13.94
C LEU A 310 -9.23 -15.10 -13.24
N MET A 311 -8.84 -13.91 -13.65
CA MET A 311 -7.69 -13.19 -13.10
C MET A 311 -8.02 -11.73 -12.83
N LEU A 312 -7.26 -11.08 -11.97
CA LEU A 312 -7.24 -9.63 -11.87
C LEU A 312 -6.19 -9.07 -12.82
N ALA A 313 -6.58 -8.09 -13.62
CA ALA A 313 -5.64 -7.33 -14.43
C ALA A 313 -5.78 -5.83 -14.14
N PHE A 314 -4.71 -5.09 -14.21
CA PHE A 314 -4.77 -3.64 -14.33
C PHE A 314 -3.98 -3.19 -15.55
N ASP A 315 -4.44 -2.07 -16.14
CA ASP A 315 -4.07 -1.65 -17.47
C ASP A 315 -4.28 -2.76 -18.54
N PRO A 316 -5.43 -3.55 -18.49
CA PRO A 316 -5.67 -4.59 -19.46
C PRO A 316 -5.99 -3.99 -20.83
N PRO A 317 -5.78 -4.74 -21.94
CA PRO A 317 -6.35 -4.39 -23.23
C PRO A 317 -7.86 -4.23 -23.12
N ARG A 318 -8.45 -3.27 -23.84
CA ARG A 318 -9.90 -2.95 -23.76
C ARG A 318 -10.80 -4.13 -24.15
N ASP A 319 -10.33 -5.02 -25.00
CA ASP A 319 -10.99 -6.23 -25.46
C ASP A 319 -10.91 -7.40 -24.47
N ALA A 320 -10.02 -7.34 -23.50
CA ALA A 320 -9.87 -8.36 -22.47
C ALA A 320 -10.79 -8.17 -21.26
N VAL A 321 -11.40 -6.98 -21.13
CA VAL A 321 -12.31 -6.66 -20.03
C VAL A 321 -13.66 -7.32 -20.29
N ARG A 322 -14.12 -8.20 -19.39
CA ARG A 322 -15.51 -8.69 -19.41
C ARG A 322 -16.44 -7.55 -19.01
N THR A 323 -16.83 -6.74 -20.00
CA THR A 323 -18.02 -5.91 -19.88
C THR A 323 -19.21 -6.78 -20.29
N ARG A 324 -20.20 -6.97 -19.41
CA ARG A 324 -21.53 -7.35 -19.91
C ARG A 324 -21.95 -6.22 -20.85
N ASP A 325 -22.01 -6.52 -22.14
CA ASP A 325 -22.75 -5.68 -23.07
C ASP A 325 -24.12 -5.46 -22.44
N LYS A 326 -24.43 -4.20 -22.13
CA LYS A 326 -25.82 -3.81 -21.87
C LYS A 326 -26.55 -4.03 -23.20
N GLY A 327 -27.01 -5.26 -23.36
CA GLY A 327 -27.94 -5.59 -24.45
C GLY A 327 -29.12 -4.63 -24.40
N ALA A 328 -29.40 -4.06 -25.52
CA ALA A 328 -30.46 -3.12 -25.81
C ALA A 328 -31.82 -3.56 -25.28
#